data_94e63e429dca457a085a73a14fad5675
#
_entry.id   94e63e429dca457a085a73a14fad5675
#
_cell.length_a   1.000
_cell.length_b   1.000
_cell.length_c   1.000
_cell.angle_alpha   90.00
_cell.angle_beta   90.00
_cell.angle_gamma   90.00
#
_symmetry.space_group_name_H-M   'P 1'
#
loop_
_entity.id
_entity.type
_entity.pdbx_description
1 polymer ?
#
loop_
_entity_poly.entity_id
_entity_poly.type
_entity_poly.pdbx_seq_one_letter_code
_entity_poly.pdbx_strand_id
1 'polypeptide(L)'
;MFIIYGLLATTIWTVGYFHTGKYVRPRWKIPGKFLFYLIASLLLVYWFKHLALIFIIGHPLIGLVFHIQVCKRHQISWLTCEPKGKYLQLQEKWAKGEY
;
A
#
# COMPACT_ATOMS: atom_id res chain seq x y z
N MET A 1 18.65 12.52 8.42
CA MET A 1 18.11 11.17 8.59
C MET A 1 16.61 11.10 8.31
N PHE A 2 15.76 11.90 9.01
CA PHE A 2 14.32 11.88 8.79
C PHE A 2 13.93 12.23 7.36
N ILE A 3 14.60 13.20 6.75
CA ILE A 3 14.30 13.64 5.39
C ILE A 3 14.52 12.49 4.41
N ILE A 4 15.64 11.77 4.54
CA ILE A 4 15.96 10.64 3.64
C ILE A 4 14.94 9.53 3.77
N TYR A 5 14.60 9.13 4.99
CA TYR A 5 13.62 8.07 5.22
C TYR A 5 12.21 8.51 4.84
N GLY A 6 11.87 9.77 5.07
CA GLY A 6 10.58 10.31 4.65
C GLY A 6 10.44 10.33 3.13
N LEU A 7 11.50 10.71 2.41
CA LEU A 7 11.51 10.67 0.95
C LEU A 7 11.39 9.24 0.43
N LEU A 8 12.10 8.30 1.06
CA LEU A 8 12.02 6.89 0.68
C LEU A 8 10.60 6.36 0.86
N ALA A 9 9.99 6.60 2.01
CA ALA A 9 8.63 6.16 2.29
C ALA A 9 7.64 6.80 1.31
N THR A 10 7.77 8.08 1.03
CA THR A 10 6.91 8.79 0.09
C THR A 10 7.05 8.24 -1.32
N THR A 11 8.28 7.93 -1.75
CA THR A 11 8.53 7.36 -3.07
C THR A 11 7.87 5.98 -3.21
N ILE A 12 8.07 5.12 -2.20
CA ILE A 12 7.47 3.78 -2.19
C ILE A 12 5.95 3.88 -2.23
N TRP A 13 5.38 4.77 -1.42
CA TRP A 13 3.93 4.96 -1.40
C TRP A 13 3.40 5.46 -2.74
N THR A 14 4.12 6.38 -3.39
CA THR A 14 3.72 6.93 -4.68
C THR A 14 3.68 5.83 -5.75
N VAL A 15 4.70 4.97 -5.78
CA VAL A 15 4.73 3.83 -6.70
C VAL A 15 3.54 2.91 -6.44
N GLY A 16 3.26 2.59 -5.18
CA GLY A 16 2.10 1.78 -4.82
C GLY A 16 0.77 2.42 -5.21
N TYR A 17 0.67 3.74 -5.05
CA TYR A 17 -0.53 4.48 -5.44
C TYR A 17 -0.81 4.35 -6.93
N PHE A 18 0.20 4.57 -7.77
CA PHE A 18 0.01 4.46 -9.21
C PHE A 18 -0.25 3.03 -9.66
N HIS A 19 0.25 2.05 -8.91
CA HIS A 19 0.00 0.64 -9.24
C HIS A 19 -1.40 0.19 -8.81
N THR A 20 -1.75 0.38 -7.55
CA THR A 20 -3.00 -0.15 -6.99
C THR A 20 -3.75 0.80 -6.08
N GLY A 21 -3.05 1.68 -5.38
CA GLY A 21 -3.66 2.53 -4.35
C GLY A 21 -4.76 3.43 -4.87
N LYS A 22 -4.65 3.86 -6.13
CA LYS A 22 -5.66 4.71 -6.76
C LYS A 22 -7.03 4.04 -6.89
N TYR A 23 -7.09 2.73 -6.77
CA TYR A 23 -8.34 1.97 -6.84
C TYR A 23 -8.97 1.72 -5.47
N VAL A 24 -8.31 2.10 -4.40
CA VAL A 24 -8.82 1.90 -3.03
C VAL A 24 -10.14 2.65 -2.83
N ARG A 25 -11.10 1.98 -2.23
CA ARG A 25 -12.43 2.54 -1.91
C ARG A 25 -12.74 2.29 -0.43
N PRO A 26 -13.39 3.24 0.27
CA PRO A 26 -13.69 4.60 -0.20
C PRO A 26 -12.41 5.42 -0.36
N ARG A 27 -12.48 6.46 -1.18
CA ARG A 27 -11.28 7.25 -1.55
C ARG A 27 -10.61 7.97 -0.39
N TRP A 28 -11.35 8.28 0.67
CA TRP A 28 -10.76 8.95 1.84
C TRP A 28 -9.68 8.11 2.52
N LYS A 29 -9.68 6.79 2.29
CA LYS A 29 -8.65 5.91 2.83
C LYS A 29 -7.28 6.15 2.20
N ILE A 30 -7.22 6.71 1.00
CA ILE A 30 -5.96 6.94 0.31
C ILE A 30 -5.04 7.87 1.10
N PRO A 31 -5.46 9.13 1.42
CA PRO A 31 -4.61 9.99 2.24
C PRO A 31 -4.43 9.47 3.66
N GLY A 32 -5.44 8.80 4.22
CA GLY A 32 -5.33 8.22 5.55
C GLY A 32 -4.24 7.16 5.65
N LYS A 33 -4.17 6.26 4.67
CA LYS A 33 -3.13 5.24 4.62
C LYS A 33 -1.74 5.85 4.43
N PHE A 34 -1.63 6.87 3.58
CA PHE A 34 -0.37 7.56 3.38
C PHE A 34 0.13 8.20 4.66
N LEU A 35 -0.75 8.95 5.36
CA LEU A 35 -0.38 9.59 6.61
C LEU A 35 0.02 8.56 7.67
N PHE A 36 -0.73 7.48 7.78
CA PHE A 36 -0.40 6.41 8.73
C PHE A 36 0.98 5.83 8.44
N TYR A 37 1.24 5.48 7.19
CA TYR A 37 2.51 4.89 6.78
C TYR A 37 3.68 5.84 7.03
N LEU A 38 3.52 7.11 6.63
CA LEU A 38 4.56 8.12 6.79
C LEU A 38 4.86 8.39 8.27
N ILE A 39 3.82 8.61 9.08
CA ILE A 39 3.98 8.90 10.51
C ILE A 39 4.61 7.71 11.22
N ALA A 40 4.13 6.50 10.95
CA ALA A 40 4.69 5.29 11.57
C ALA A 40 6.15 5.11 11.17
N SER A 41 6.51 5.35 9.90
CA SER A 41 7.89 5.26 9.43
C SER A 41 8.79 6.24 10.16
N LEU A 42 8.37 7.49 10.29
CA LEU A 42 9.16 8.53 10.97
C LEU A 42 9.31 8.25 12.46
N LEU A 43 8.28 7.76 13.12
CA LEU A 43 8.34 7.37 14.53
C LEU A 43 9.32 6.22 14.74
N LEU A 44 9.32 5.23 13.85
CA LEU A 44 10.25 4.12 13.93
C LEU A 44 11.68 4.57 13.68
N VAL A 45 11.91 5.52 12.78
CA VAL A 45 13.24 6.11 12.58
C VAL A 45 13.71 6.78 13.86
N TYR A 46 12.84 7.51 14.54
CA TYR A 46 13.18 8.18 15.79
C TYR A 46 13.60 7.19 16.88
N TRP A 47 12.86 6.09 17.01
CA TRP A 47 13.12 5.12 18.10
C TRP A 47 14.14 4.05 17.74
N PHE A 48 14.13 3.55 16.52
CA PHE A 48 14.90 2.38 16.11
C PHE A 48 15.94 2.69 15.03
N LYS A 49 15.98 3.91 14.53
CA LYS A 49 16.92 4.35 13.49
C LYS A 49 16.87 3.43 12.26
N HIS A 50 17.96 2.74 11.97
CA HIS A 50 18.05 1.91 10.75
C HIS A 50 17.09 0.72 10.74
N LEU A 51 16.62 0.28 11.90
CA LEU A 51 15.64 -0.81 11.95
C LEU A 51 14.30 -0.40 11.33
N ALA A 52 14.02 0.91 11.25
CA ALA A 52 12.84 1.40 10.57
C ALA A 52 12.79 1.01 9.10
N LEU A 53 13.94 0.76 8.47
CA LEU A 53 13.99 0.28 7.07
C LEU A 53 13.25 -1.03 6.90
N ILE A 54 13.26 -1.89 7.92
CA ILE A 54 12.53 -3.16 7.88
C ILE A 54 11.04 -2.89 7.69
N PHE A 55 10.50 -1.91 8.41
CA PHE A 55 9.10 -1.52 8.25
C PHE A 55 8.86 -0.80 6.91
N ILE A 56 9.72 0.17 6.57
CA ILE A 56 9.53 1.00 5.38
C ILE A 56 9.51 0.14 4.11
N ILE A 57 10.40 -0.85 4.04
CA ILE A 57 10.50 -1.75 2.89
C ILE A 57 9.60 -2.97 3.06
N GLY A 58 9.55 -3.55 4.25
CA GLY A 58 8.80 -4.78 4.52
C GLY A 58 7.30 -4.61 4.42
N HIS A 59 6.75 -3.50 4.93
CA HIS A 59 5.33 -3.25 4.90
C HIS A 59 4.76 -3.24 3.48
N PRO A 60 5.34 -2.49 2.52
CA PRO A 60 4.85 -2.55 1.14
C PRO A 60 5.11 -3.91 0.47
N LEU A 61 6.17 -4.63 0.84
CA LEU A 61 6.41 -5.97 0.29
C LEU A 61 5.34 -6.96 0.75
N ILE A 62 4.95 -6.90 2.03
CA ILE A 62 3.85 -7.74 2.54
C ILE A 62 2.55 -7.42 1.81
N GLY A 63 2.27 -6.13 1.61
CA GLY A 63 1.10 -5.69 0.85
C GLY A 63 1.13 -6.18 -0.59
N LEU A 64 2.30 -6.18 -1.23
CA LEU A 64 2.45 -6.67 -2.59
C LEU A 64 2.20 -8.18 -2.67
N VAL A 65 2.74 -8.96 -1.74
CA VAL A 65 2.50 -10.41 -1.69
C VAL A 65 1.01 -10.70 -1.53
N PHE A 66 0.36 -10.00 -0.61
CA PHE A 66 -1.08 -10.13 -0.42
C PHE A 66 -1.85 -9.78 -1.70
N HIS A 67 -1.47 -8.70 -2.36
CA HIS A 67 -2.08 -8.28 -3.62
C HIS A 67 -1.93 -9.35 -4.71
N ILE A 68 -0.74 -9.93 -4.85
CA ILE A 68 -0.49 -10.99 -5.81
C ILE A 68 -1.38 -12.20 -5.55
N GLN A 69 -1.49 -12.61 -4.28
CA GLN A 69 -2.31 -13.77 -3.90
C GLN A 69 -3.78 -13.54 -4.19
N VAL A 70 -4.30 -12.36 -3.84
CA VAL A 70 -5.70 -12.00 -4.07
C VAL A 70 -5.99 -11.94 -5.57
N CYS A 71 -5.10 -11.33 -6.35
CA CYS A 71 -5.29 -11.22 -7.79
C CYS A 71 -5.29 -12.60 -8.46
N LYS A 72 -4.41 -13.51 -8.05
CA LYS A 72 -4.39 -14.86 -8.58
C LYS A 72 -5.69 -15.61 -8.25
N ARG A 73 -6.19 -15.43 -7.03
CA ARG A 73 -7.43 -16.08 -6.59
C ARG A 73 -8.64 -15.63 -7.41
N HIS A 74 -8.66 -14.37 -7.83
CA HIS A 74 -9.76 -13.79 -8.60
C HIS A 74 -9.48 -13.71 -10.09
N GLN A 75 -8.40 -14.34 -10.56
CA GLN A 75 -8.01 -14.34 -11.98
C GLN A 75 -7.78 -12.92 -12.53
N ILE A 76 -7.16 -12.08 -11.72
CA ILE A 76 -6.80 -10.70 -12.09
C ILE A 76 -5.28 -10.64 -12.24
N SER A 77 -4.79 -9.92 -13.26
CA SER A 77 -3.35 -9.68 -13.38
C SER A 77 -2.88 -8.77 -12.26
N TRP A 78 -1.94 -9.25 -11.44
CA TRP A 78 -1.45 -8.45 -10.30
C TRP A 78 -0.64 -7.24 -10.75
N LEU A 79 0.01 -7.31 -11.92
CA LEU A 79 0.87 -6.25 -12.41
C LEU A 79 0.05 -5.09 -12.97
N THR A 80 -1.00 -5.38 -13.75
CA THR A 80 -1.79 -4.35 -14.44
C THR A 80 -3.18 -4.17 -13.84
N CYS A 81 -3.57 -5.03 -12.91
CA CYS A 81 -4.92 -5.07 -12.30
C CYS A 81 -6.02 -5.28 -13.34
N GLU A 82 -5.72 -6.04 -14.39
CA GLU A 82 -6.71 -6.35 -15.43
C GLU A 82 -7.34 -7.72 -15.22
N PRO A 83 -8.63 -7.90 -15.48
CA PRO A 83 -9.56 -6.85 -15.91
C PRO A 83 -9.90 -5.88 -14.80
N LYS A 84 -9.81 -4.59 -15.09
CA LYS A 84 -10.00 -3.53 -14.09
C LYS A 84 -11.39 -3.55 -13.47
N GLY A 85 -12.40 -3.92 -14.21
CA GLY A 85 -13.76 -4.02 -13.71
C GLY A 85 -13.87 -4.99 -12.53
N LYS A 86 -13.26 -6.17 -12.64
CA LYS A 86 -13.22 -7.15 -11.54
C LYS A 86 -12.48 -6.61 -10.33
N TYR A 87 -11.37 -5.93 -10.56
CA TYR A 87 -10.56 -5.38 -9.48
C TYR A 87 -11.33 -4.30 -8.72
N LEU A 88 -12.01 -3.42 -9.44
CA LEU A 88 -12.83 -2.37 -8.82
C LEU A 88 -14.00 -2.95 -8.03
N GLN A 89 -14.65 -4.00 -8.53
CA GLN A 89 -15.71 -4.70 -7.80
C GLN A 89 -15.19 -5.30 -6.50
N LEU A 90 -13.98 -5.87 -6.54
CA LEU A 90 -13.33 -6.42 -5.35
C LEU A 90 -13.05 -5.33 -4.32
N GLN A 91 -12.58 -4.17 -4.76
CA GLN A 91 -12.33 -3.03 -3.87
C GLN A 91 -13.62 -2.53 -3.23
N GLU A 92 -14.70 -2.49 -3.99
CA GLU A 92 -16.01 -2.09 -3.46
C GLU A 92 -16.50 -3.07 -2.40
N LYS A 93 -16.33 -4.37 -2.61
CA LYS A 93 -16.66 -5.38 -1.60
C LYS A 93 -15.88 -5.16 -0.31
N TRP A 94 -14.60 -4.90 -0.43
CA TRP A 94 -13.77 -4.64 0.75
C TRP A 94 -14.20 -3.36 1.46
N ALA A 95 -14.61 -2.34 0.73
CA ALA A 95 -15.12 -1.11 1.32
C ALA A 95 -16.37 -1.35 2.15
N LYS A 96 -17.18 -2.35 1.77
CA LYS A 96 -18.39 -2.75 2.51
C LYS A 96 -18.12 -3.77 3.62
N GLY A 97 -16.85 -4.17 3.79
CA GLY A 97 -16.48 -5.18 4.77
C GLY A 97 -16.71 -6.62 4.35
N GLU A 98 -17.01 -6.87 3.09
CA GLU A 98 -17.19 -8.21 2.53
C GLU A 98 -15.87 -8.73 1.96
N TYR A 99 -15.34 -9.77 2.59
CA TYR A 99 -14.06 -10.34 2.17
C TYR A 99 -14.23 -11.70 1.50
#